data_086a419b65ff63cd2f896e0ad2e3ab38
#
_entry.id   086a419b65ff63cd2f896e0ad2e3ab38
#
_cell.length_a   1.000
_cell.length_b   1.000
_cell.length_c   1.000
_cell.angle_alpha   90.00
_cell.angle_beta   90.00
_cell.angle_gamma   90.00
#
_symmetry.space_group_name_H-M   'P 1'
#
loop_
_entity.id
_entity.type
_entity.pdbx_description
1 polymer ?
#
loop_
_entity_poly.entity_id
_entity_poly.type
_entity_poly.pdbx_seq_one_letter_code
_entity_poly.pdbx_strand_id
1 'polypeptide(L)'
;MKVSLRQLQDMPMVTPWQLSKWQLLYMPVPEGALSPSQYLLSKDTVEQGEPIALGMAFQNVSEVAFDSLVVQLQITGANNQTQQFSIPKTRPVIAGDTVLVGASIPSATRPGANILMLEVNPQPGQREQYHFNNIAYKSVYVKPDLIAPLLDVTFDGKHIANGQTVLSRPDILISLLDESRWMLLNDTSLVTVTLRYPSGQLRRFNYRSDTLQFFAPSQTTLQNKALV
;
A
#
# COMPACT_ATOMS: atom_id res chain seq x y z
N MET A 1 32.65 -23.84 16.23
CA MET A 1 33.04 -24.45 17.54
C MET A 1 34.40 -25.13 17.37
N LYS A 2 35.38 -24.84 18.23
CA LYS A 2 36.71 -25.45 18.16
C LYS A 2 36.93 -26.27 19.44
N VAL A 3 37.16 -27.55 19.27
CA VAL A 3 37.46 -28.45 20.39
C VAL A 3 38.92 -28.85 20.32
N SER A 4 39.66 -28.70 21.44
CA SER A 4 41.05 -29.09 21.49
C SER A 4 41.21 -30.12 22.61
N LEU A 5 41.83 -31.25 22.31
CA LEU A 5 42.24 -32.27 23.25
C LEU A 5 43.70 -32.06 23.57
N ARG A 6 44.07 -31.92 24.83
CA ARG A 6 45.47 -31.80 25.32
C ARG A 6 45.79 -32.98 26.19
N GLN A 7 46.93 -33.59 25.95
CA GLN A 7 47.50 -34.60 26.86
C GLN A 7 48.33 -33.89 27.96
N LEU A 8 48.06 -34.22 29.19
CA LEU A 8 48.91 -33.80 30.28
C LEU A 8 50.20 -34.63 30.26
N GLN A 9 51.32 -33.97 30.30
CA GLN A 9 52.66 -34.53 29.98
C GLN A 9 53.15 -35.64 30.92
N ASP A 10 52.49 -35.92 32.03
CA ASP A 10 53.08 -36.78 33.10
C ASP A 10 52.35 -38.11 33.32
N MET A 11 51.57 -38.60 32.38
CA MET A 11 50.95 -39.93 32.45
C MET A 11 51.44 -40.82 31.30
N PRO A 12 52.03 -41.97 31.60
CA PRO A 12 52.31 -42.95 30.57
C PRO A 12 51.01 -43.54 30.03
N MET A 13 50.59 -43.14 28.87
CA MET A 13 49.38 -43.67 28.22
C MET A 13 49.76 -44.87 27.37
N VAL A 14 49.17 -46.01 27.70
CA VAL A 14 49.33 -47.27 26.96
C VAL A 14 48.50 -47.25 25.64
N THR A 15 47.49 -46.41 25.55
CA THR A 15 46.65 -46.27 24.37
C THR A 15 46.39 -44.80 24.03
N PRO A 16 46.42 -44.40 22.77
CA PRO A 16 46.09 -43.05 22.36
C PRO A 16 44.63 -42.75 22.67
N TRP A 17 44.32 -41.45 22.82
CA TRP A 17 42.95 -40.98 23.06
C TRP A 17 42.03 -41.48 21.95
N GLN A 18 40.94 -42.14 22.34
CA GLN A 18 39.89 -42.60 21.43
C GLN A 18 38.61 -41.82 21.69
N LEU A 19 38.14 -41.10 20.68
CA LEU A 19 36.82 -40.45 20.72
C LEU A 19 35.82 -41.43 20.17
N SER A 20 35.06 -42.10 21.08
CA SER A 20 34.07 -43.12 20.72
C SER A 20 32.74 -42.54 20.24
N LYS A 21 32.42 -41.30 20.66
CA LYS A 21 31.19 -40.65 20.28
C LYS A 21 31.34 -39.14 20.31
N TRP A 22 30.82 -38.49 19.29
CA TRP A 22 30.61 -37.05 19.23
C TRP A 22 29.12 -36.80 19.13
N GLN A 23 28.55 -35.96 19.99
CA GLN A 23 27.15 -35.59 19.93
C GLN A 23 27.00 -34.07 20.10
N LEU A 24 26.31 -33.45 19.16
CA LEU A 24 25.90 -32.06 19.22
C LEU A 24 24.41 -32.01 19.55
N LEU A 25 24.06 -31.42 20.67
CA LEU A 25 22.67 -31.15 21.04
C LEU A 25 22.36 -29.70 20.62
N TYR A 26 21.28 -29.51 19.89
CA TYR A 26 20.80 -28.21 19.50
C TYR A 26 19.25 -28.16 19.58
N MET A 27 18.70 -27.00 19.82
CA MET A 27 17.28 -26.75 19.66
C MET A 27 17.04 -26.28 18.21
N PRO A 28 16.26 -27.03 17.43
CA PRO A 28 15.92 -26.57 16.09
C PRO A 28 15.05 -25.32 16.20
N VAL A 29 15.29 -24.37 15.33
CA VAL A 29 14.47 -23.16 15.15
C VAL A 29 13.75 -23.24 13.81
N PRO A 30 12.57 -22.64 13.67
CA PRO A 30 11.90 -22.57 12.39
C PRO A 30 12.75 -21.77 11.40
N GLU A 31 12.52 -22.00 10.13
CA GLU A 31 13.14 -21.27 9.01
C GLU A 31 12.10 -21.05 7.92
N GLY A 32 11.98 -19.84 7.44
CA GLY A 32 11.04 -19.47 6.40
C GLY A 32 11.70 -18.64 5.30
N ALA A 33 11.01 -18.51 4.19
CA ALA A 33 11.47 -17.70 3.08
C ALA A 33 10.30 -17.11 2.29
N LEU A 34 10.45 -15.88 1.84
CA LEU A 34 9.61 -15.29 0.82
C LEU A 34 9.99 -15.89 -0.55
N SER A 35 8.98 -16.27 -1.33
CA SER A 35 9.19 -16.81 -2.67
C SER A 35 9.15 -15.69 -3.72
N PRO A 36 10.30 -15.28 -4.30
CA PRO A 36 10.32 -14.21 -5.29
C PRO A 36 9.60 -14.56 -6.60
N SER A 37 9.42 -15.84 -6.88
CA SER A 37 8.74 -16.34 -8.08
C SER A 37 7.20 -16.33 -7.95
N GLN A 38 6.68 -16.12 -6.76
CA GLN A 38 5.26 -16.12 -6.48
C GLN A 38 4.75 -14.74 -6.04
N TYR A 39 5.04 -13.72 -6.87
CA TYR A 39 4.36 -12.44 -6.75
C TYR A 39 2.91 -12.59 -7.21
N LEU A 40 2.00 -12.57 -6.26
CA LEU A 40 0.57 -12.55 -6.51
C LEU A 40 0.11 -11.08 -6.45
N LEU A 41 -0.49 -10.58 -7.52
CA LEU A 41 -1.18 -9.29 -7.56
C LEU A 41 -0.31 -8.01 -7.64
N SER A 42 0.90 -7.99 -8.16
CA SER A 42 1.62 -6.73 -8.30
C SER A 42 1.74 -6.28 -9.75
N LYS A 43 1.26 -5.06 -10.03
CA LYS A 43 1.58 -4.33 -11.26
C LYS A 43 2.87 -3.54 -11.06
N ASP A 44 3.64 -3.35 -12.12
CA ASP A 44 4.82 -2.48 -12.09
C ASP A 44 4.46 -1.01 -12.25
N THR A 45 3.28 -0.75 -12.84
CA THR A 45 2.73 0.59 -13.04
C THR A 45 1.25 0.58 -12.69
N VAL A 46 0.82 1.58 -11.93
CA VAL A 46 -0.58 1.85 -11.59
C VAL A 46 -0.91 3.30 -11.88
N GLU A 47 -2.19 3.61 -12.09
CA GLU A 47 -2.65 4.99 -12.20
C GLU A 47 -2.75 5.64 -10.80
N GLN A 48 -2.63 6.96 -10.71
CA GLN A 48 -2.81 7.67 -9.44
C GLN A 48 -4.24 7.42 -8.92
N GLY A 49 -4.33 7.01 -7.64
CA GLY A 49 -5.59 6.58 -7.02
C GLY A 49 -5.87 5.09 -7.14
N GLU A 50 -5.31 4.37 -8.14
CA GLU A 50 -5.39 2.91 -8.20
C GLU A 50 -4.60 2.30 -7.03
N PRO A 51 -5.19 1.39 -6.23
CA PRO A 51 -4.47 0.80 -5.13
C PRO A 51 -3.23 0.00 -5.59
N ILE A 52 -2.10 0.22 -4.93
CA ILE A 52 -0.91 -0.59 -5.12
C ILE A 52 -1.10 -1.89 -4.33
N ALA A 53 -1.34 -3.00 -5.03
CA ALA A 53 -1.44 -4.31 -4.39
C ALA A 53 -0.08 -5.01 -4.41
N LEU A 54 0.34 -5.56 -3.27
CA LEU A 54 1.50 -6.42 -3.15
C LEU A 54 1.08 -7.68 -2.40
N GLY A 55 1.40 -8.84 -2.95
CA GLY A 55 1.18 -10.12 -2.30
C GLY A 55 2.33 -11.07 -2.63
N MET A 56 2.81 -11.79 -1.63
CA MET A 56 3.86 -12.79 -1.78
C MET A 56 3.54 -14.03 -0.96
N ALA A 57 4.10 -15.17 -1.37
CA ALA A 57 4.05 -16.39 -0.60
C ALA A 57 5.25 -16.43 0.37
N PHE A 58 4.98 -16.69 1.63
CA PHE A 58 5.98 -17.03 2.64
C PHE A 58 5.82 -18.51 2.97
N GLN A 59 6.89 -19.27 2.81
CA GLN A 59 6.92 -20.71 3.05
C GLN A 59 7.79 -21.04 4.25
N ASN A 60 7.29 -21.88 5.14
CA ASN A 60 8.11 -22.53 6.16
C ASN A 60 8.88 -23.69 5.51
N VAL A 61 10.20 -23.52 5.36
CA VAL A 61 11.09 -24.50 4.74
C VAL A 61 11.74 -25.45 5.75
N SER A 62 11.34 -25.36 7.03
CA SER A 62 11.85 -26.20 8.12
C SER A 62 10.84 -27.21 8.61
N GLU A 63 11.26 -28.09 9.51
CA GLU A 63 10.40 -29.05 10.20
C GLU A 63 9.76 -28.50 11.49
N VAL A 64 10.09 -27.26 11.87
CA VAL A 64 9.60 -26.60 13.07
C VAL A 64 8.56 -25.54 12.69
N ALA A 65 7.43 -25.54 13.37
CA ALA A 65 6.38 -24.57 13.11
C ALA A 65 6.73 -23.17 13.61
N PHE A 66 6.27 -22.16 12.89
CA PHE A 66 6.17 -20.79 13.39
C PHE A 66 4.84 -20.60 14.11
N ASP A 67 4.85 -19.76 15.13
CA ASP A 67 3.63 -19.10 15.60
C ASP A 67 3.16 -18.05 14.58
N SER A 68 2.12 -17.29 14.92
CA SER A 68 1.67 -16.17 14.10
C SER A 68 2.77 -15.15 13.88
N LEU A 69 3.14 -14.92 12.62
CA LEU A 69 4.23 -14.03 12.25
C LEU A 69 3.76 -12.58 12.10
N VAL A 70 4.59 -11.65 12.53
CA VAL A 70 4.43 -10.22 12.22
C VAL A 70 4.87 -10.00 10.78
N VAL A 71 4.12 -9.17 10.07
CA VAL A 71 4.44 -8.75 8.71
C VAL A 71 4.47 -7.23 8.67
N GLN A 72 5.52 -6.66 8.11
CA GLN A 72 5.69 -5.22 7.94
C GLN A 72 5.81 -4.90 6.44
N LEU A 73 5.16 -3.83 6.05
CA LEU A 73 5.26 -3.29 4.72
C LEU A 73 5.66 -1.81 4.82
N GLN A 74 6.73 -1.45 4.13
CA GLN A 74 7.18 -0.08 4.00
C GLN A 74 7.08 0.36 2.56
N ILE A 75 6.71 1.62 2.34
CA ILE A 75 6.76 2.25 1.03
C ILE A 75 7.59 3.51 1.11
N THR A 76 8.57 3.62 0.24
CA THR A 76 9.39 4.82 0.08
C THR A 76 9.05 5.46 -1.24
N GLY A 77 8.52 6.68 -1.19
CA GLY A 77 8.13 7.46 -2.37
C GLY A 77 9.30 8.20 -3.03
N ALA A 78 9.01 8.83 -4.17
CA ALA A 78 9.98 9.62 -4.95
C ALA A 78 10.63 10.77 -4.15
N ASN A 79 9.98 11.26 -3.10
CA ASN A 79 10.50 12.28 -2.18
C ASN A 79 11.35 11.71 -1.03
N ASN A 80 11.74 10.43 -1.09
CA ASN A 80 12.45 9.69 -0.05
C ASN A 80 11.73 9.62 1.30
N GLN A 81 10.44 9.92 1.36
CA GLN A 81 9.66 9.71 2.56
C GLN A 81 9.18 8.26 2.63
N THR A 82 9.44 7.64 3.78
CA THR A 82 9.04 6.26 4.05
C THR A 82 7.83 6.26 4.97
N GLN A 83 6.83 5.47 4.59
CA GLN A 83 5.67 5.19 5.42
C GLN A 83 5.57 3.70 5.66
N GLN A 84 5.27 3.32 6.91
CA GLN A 84 5.09 1.94 7.32
C GLN A 84 3.61 1.62 7.46
N PHE A 85 3.25 0.41 7.02
CA PHE A 85 1.91 -0.15 7.16
C PHE A 85 1.96 -1.43 7.99
N SER A 86 1.10 -1.52 8.98
CA SER A 86 0.90 -2.75 9.73
C SER A 86 -0.02 -3.67 8.94
N ILE A 87 0.43 -4.90 8.74
CA ILE A 87 -0.36 -5.99 8.17
C ILE A 87 -0.82 -6.88 9.32
N PRO A 88 -2.02 -7.46 9.28
CA PRO A 88 -2.43 -8.45 10.27
C PRO A 88 -1.42 -9.59 10.36
N LYS A 89 -1.17 -10.10 11.57
CA LYS A 89 -0.31 -11.27 11.76
C LYS A 89 -0.83 -12.44 10.93
N THR A 90 0.10 -13.26 10.46
CA THR A 90 -0.28 -14.53 9.80
C THR A 90 -0.92 -15.48 10.81
N ARG A 91 -1.60 -16.51 10.32
CA ARG A 91 -1.84 -17.71 11.12
C ARG A 91 -0.52 -18.40 11.45
N PRO A 92 -0.45 -19.32 12.42
CA PRO A 92 0.70 -20.19 12.59
C PRO A 92 1.04 -20.92 11.29
N VAL A 93 2.34 -21.08 11.00
CA VAL A 93 2.83 -21.67 9.75
C VAL A 93 3.55 -22.98 10.09
N ILE A 94 2.85 -24.09 9.91
CA ILE A 94 3.42 -25.41 10.19
C ILE A 94 4.50 -25.79 9.19
N ALA A 95 5.27 -26.84 9.50
CA ALA A 95 6.33 -27.36 8.65
C ALA A 95 5.88 -27.58 7.20
N GLY A 96 6.61 -27.05 6.24
CA GLY A 96 6.32 -27.17 4.80
C GLY A 96 5.14 -26.34 4.28
N ASP A 97 4.42 -25.64 5.16
CA ASP A 97 3.24 -24.85 4.80
C ASP A 97 3.60 -23.49 4.20
N THR A 98 2.65 -22.91 3.47
CA THR A 98 2.79 -21.62 2.81
C THR A 98 1.63 -20.71 3.20
N VAL A 99 1.93 -19.46 3.49
CA VAL A 99 0.93 -18.41 3.73
C VAL A 99 1.13 -17.26 2.75
N LEU A 100 0.02 -16.64 2.36
CA LEU A 100 0.07 -15.40 1.58
C LEU A 100 0.18 -14.21 2.52
N VAL A 101 1.14 -13.34 2.25
CA VAL A 101 1.38 -12.10 2.96
C VAL A 101 1.33 -10.93 2.00
N GLY A 102 0.67 -9.86 2.38
CA GLY A 102 0.57 -8.70 1.50
C GLY A 102 -0.47 -7.70 1.97
N ALA A 103 -0.56 -6.61 1.23
CA ALA A 103 -1.51 -5.54 1.47
C ALA A 103 -1.83 -4.76 0.20
N SER A 104 -2.87 -3.94 0.31
CA SER A 104 -3.23 -2.94 -0.68
C SER A 104 -2.99 -1.54 -0.08
N ILE A 105 -2.25 -0.70 -0.80
CA ILE A 105 -1.82 0.63 -0.35
C ILE A 105 -2.47 1.68 -1.24
N PRO A 106 -3.06 2.75 -0.69
CA PRO A 106 -3.56 3.85 -1.50
C PRO A 106 -2.41 4.60 -2.20
N SER A 107 -2.59 4.87 -3.50
CA SER A 107 -1.60 5.55 -4.34
C SER A 107 -1.88 7.03 -4.61
N ALA A 108 -3.06 7.56 -4.22
CA ALA A 108 -3.52 8.90 -4.57
C ALA A 108 -2.52 10.01 -4.22
N THR A 109 -1.78 9.86 -3.12
CA THR A 109 -0.78 10.84 -2.65
C THR A 109 0.66 10.47 -2.99
N ARG A 110 0.88 9.50 -3.92
CA ARG A 110 2.20 8.88 -4.18
C ARG A 110 2.58 8.84 -5.65
N PRO A 111 2.43 9.93 -6.41
CA PRO A 111 2.82 9.92 -7.82
C PRO A 111 4.32 9.70 -7.97
N GLY A 112 4.72 9.05 -9.07
CA GLY A 112 6.10 8.77 -9.39
C GLY A 112 6.58 7.39 -8.92
N ALA A 113 7.91 7.26 -8.80
CA ALA A 113 8.54 6.00 -8.41
C ALA A 113 8.36 5.72 -6.91
N ASN A 114 7.96 4.52 -6.58
CA ASN A 114 7.81 4.04 -5.20
C ASN A 114 8.53 2.71 -5.06
N ILE A 115 9.18 2.49 -3.93
CA ILE A 115 9.82 1.22 -3.56
C ILE A 115 9.07 0.67 -2.36
N LEU A 116 8.56 -0.54 -2.51
CA LEU A 116 7.93 -1.30 -1.44
C LEU A 116 8.95 -2.27 -0.87
N MET A 117 9.00 -2.39 0.45
CA MET A 117 9.76 -3.39 1.19
C MET A 117 8.78 -4.18 2.05
N LEU A 118 8.65 -5.46 1.77
CA LEU A 118 7.88 -6.40 2.58
C LEU A 118 8.85 -7.22 3.43
N GLU A 119 8.62 -7.28 4.73
CA GLU A 119 9.41 -8.05 5.68
C GLU A 119 8.49 -8.93 6.53
N VAL A 120 8.80 -10.22 6.58
CA VAL A 120 8.10 -11.20 7.42
C VAL A 120 8.99 -11.53 8.60
N ASN A 121 8.40 -11.59 9.80
CA ASN A 121 9.10 -11.84 11.05
C ASN A 121 10.26 -10.86 11.32
N PRO A 122 10.01 -9.52 11.29
CA PRO A 122 11.05 -8.53 11.55
C PRO A 122 11.63 -8.68 12.96
N GLN A 123 12.88 -8.33 13.11
CA GLN A 123 13.58 -8.38 14.41
C GLN A 123 13.08 -7.28 15.39
N PRO A 124 12.90 -7.57 16.70
CA PRO A 124 13.09 -8.86 17.36
C PRO A 124 11.83 -9.75 17.27
N GLY A 125 11.81 -10.65 16.31
CA GLY A 125 10.70 -11.59 16.06
C GLY A 125 10.98 -12.97 16.67
N GLN A 126 10.33 -13.98 16.07
CA GLN A 126 10.64 -15.38 16.37
C GLN A 126 12.04 -15.71 15.86
N ARG A 127 12.74 -16.59 16.57
CA ARG A 127 14.10 -17.00 16.18
C ARG A 127 14.06 -17.80 14.88
N GLU A 128 14.91 -17.44 13.93
CA GLU A 128 15.17 -18.14 12.67
C GLU A 128 16.67 -18.31 12.46
N GLN A 129 17.05 -19.19 11.53
CA GLN A 129 18.47 -19.32 11.16
C GLN A 129 18.93 -18.12 10.35
N TYR A 130 18.09 -17.66 9.42
CA TYR A 130 18.38 -16.56 8.52
C TYR A 130 17.19 -15.62 8.42
N HIS A 131 17.45 -14.31 8.32
CA HIS A 131 16.41 -13.29 8.14
C HIS A 131 16.48 -12.59 6.78
N PHE A 132 17.56 -12.75 6.04
CA PHE A 132 17.74 -12.06 4.75
C PHE A 132 16.76 -12.55 3.68
N ASN A 133 16.26 -13.78 3.80
CA ASN A 133 15.26 -14.40 2.93
C ASN A 133 13.81 -14.03 3.28
N ASN A 134 13.62 -13.24 4.32
CA ASN A 134 12.33 -12.75 4.77
C ASN A 134 12.00 -11.34 4.25
N ILE A 135 12.87 -10.76 3.45
CA ILE A 135 12.73 -9.41 2.94
C ILE A 135 12.60 -9.44 1.42
N ALA A 136 11.63 -8.72 0.91
CA ALA A 136 11.43 -8.54 -0.52
C ALA A 136 11.23 -7.07 -0.87
N TYR A 137 11.75 -6.69 -2.04
CA TYR A 137 11.61 -5.34 -2.58
C TYR A 137 10.85 -5.38 -3.90
N LYS A 138 9.98 -4.41 -4.10
CA LYS A 138 9.25 -4.21 -5.36
C LYS A 138 9.21 -2.73 -5.70
N SER A 139 9.61 -2.39 -6.93
CA SER A 139 9.43 -1.05 -7.47
C SER A 139 8.08 -0.96 -8.18
N VAL A 140 7.36 0.13 -7.93
CA VAL A 140 6.08 0.44 -8.58
C VAL A 140 6.09 1.90 -9.00
N TYR A 141 5.70 2.18 -10.23
CA TYR A 141 5.52 3.52 -10.73
C TYR A 141 4.04 3.91 -10.69
N VAL A 142 3.72 5.00 -9.99
CA VAL A 142 2.38 5.58 -9.97
C VAL A 142 2.35 6.68 -11.02
N LYS A 143 1.63 6.44 -12.13
CA LYS A 143 1.45 7.42 -13.19
C LYS A 143 0.62 8.59 -12.66
N PRO A 144 1.18 9.82 -12.62
CA PRO A 144 0.44 10.96 -12.09
C PRO A 144 -0.74 11.31 -12.98
N ASP A 145 -1.82 11.72 -12.36
CA ASP A 145 -2.94 12.36 -13.01
C ASP A 145 -2.62 13.86 -13.16
N LEU A 146 -2.46 14.30 -14.40
CA LEU A 146 -2.06 15.68 -14.75
C LEU A 146 -3.13 16.44 -15.51
N ILE A 147 -4.25 15.79 -15.78
CA ILE A 147 -5.35 16.38 -16.56
C ILE A 147 -6.36 16.96 -15.57
N ALA A 148 -6.68 18.22 -15.78
CA ALA A 148 -7.68 18.89 -14.94
C ALA A 148 -9.10 18.49 -15.38
N PRO A 149 -10.05 18.35 -14.43
CA PRO A 149 -11.43 18.08 -14.76
C PRO A 149 -12.04 19.12 -15.71
N LEU A 150 -12.85 18.67 -16.63
CA LEU A 150 -13.63 19.53 -17.51
C LEU A 150 -14.81 20.10 -16.72
N LEU A 151 -14.88 21.44 -16.67
CA LEU A 151 -15.99 22.17 -16.06
C LEU A 151 -16.98 22.62 -17.13
N ASP A 152 -18.24 22.32 -16.92
CA ASP A 152 -19.35 22.80 -17.73
C ASP A 152 -20.45 23.41 -16.85
N VAL A 153 -21.00 24.56 -17.25
CA VAL A 153 -22.04 25.29 -16.50
C VAL A 153 -23.19 25.64 -17.40
N THR A 154 -24.38 25.23 -17.02
CA THR A 154 -25.60 25.56 -17.75
C THR A 154 -26.61 26.26 -16.84
N PHE A 155 -27.43 27.12 -17.44
CA PHE A 155 -28.56 27.84 -16.81
C PHE A 155 -29.85 27.37 -17.47
N ASP A 156 -30.77 26.80 -16.72
CA ASP A 156 -32.01 26.19 -17.23
C ASP A 156 -31.73 25.23 -18.42
N GLY A 157 -30.64 24.45 -18.27
CA GLY A 157 -30.19 23.49 -19.29
C GLY A 157 -29.54 24.09 -20.55
N LYS A 158 -29.21 25.39 -20.57
CA LYS A 158 -28.59 26.08 -21.72
C LYS A 158 -27.29 26.77 -21.34
N HIS A 159 -26.36 26.78 -22.26
CA HIS A 159 -25.18 27.65 -22.16
C HIS A 159 -25.58 29.09 -22.45
N ILE A 160 -25.09 30.01 -21.65
CA ILE A 160 -25.35 31.45 -21.82
C ILE A 160 -24.09 32.19 -22.26
N ALA A 161 -24.29 33.18 -23.13
CA ALA A 161 -23.24 34.10 -23.52
C ALA A 161 -23.08 35.23 -22.48
N ASN A 162 -21.91 35.91 -22.48
CA ASN A 162 -21.67 37.04 -21.61
C ASN A 162 -22.69 38.15 -21.87
N GLY A 163 -23.36 38.63 -20.81
CA GLY A 163 -24.41 39.65 -20.90
C GLY A 163 -25.80 39.13 -21.31
N GLN A 164 -25.97 37.81 -21.50
CA GLN A 164 -27.26 37.26 -21.81
C GLN A 164 -28.21 37.28 -20.59
N THR A 165 -29.48 37.61 -20.83
CA THR A 165 -30.52 37.60 -19.79
C THR A 165 -30.89 36.18 -19.42
N VAL A 166 -30.96 35.89 -18.16
CA VAL A 166 -31.43 34.64 -17.56
C VAL A 166 -32.74 34.88 -16.78
N LEU A 167 -33.42 33.81 -16.41
CA LEU A 167 -34.60 33.89 -15.51
C LEU A 167 -34.21 34.52 -14.18
N SER A 168 -35.18 35.09 -13.48
CA SER A 168 -34.95 35.69 -12.14
C SER A 168 -34.58 34.64 -11.08
N ARG A 169 -34.89 33.38 -11.31
CA ARG A 169 -34.54 32.22 -10.49
C ARG A 169 -34.11 31.06 -11.42
N PRO A 170 -32.90 31.11 -11.97
CA PRO A 170 -32.44 30.08 -12.87
C PRO A 170 -32.00 28.84 -12.09
N ASP A 171 -32.24 27.69 -12.65
CA ASP A 171 -31.57 26.45 -12.22
C ASP A 171 -30.17 26.40 -12.82
N ILE A 172 -29.15 26.44 -11.99
CA ILE A 172 -27.74 26.39 -12.41
C ILE A 172 -27.21 24.99 -12.17
N LEU A 173 -26.79 24.33 -13.25
CA LEU A 173 -26.14 23.02 -13.18
C LEU A 173 -24.67 23.16 -13.50
N ILE A 174 -23.80 22.75 -12.58
CA ILE A 174 -22.35 22.68 -12.74
C ILE A 174 -21.97 21.23 -12.90
N SER A 175 -21.40 20.88 -14.01
CA SER A 175 -20.93 19.53 -14.32
C SER A 175 -19.41 19.50 -14.33
N LEU A 176 -18.83 18.62 -13.54
CA LEU A 176 -17.39 18.32 -13.51
C LEU A 176 -17.21 16.92 -14.06
N LEU A 177 -16.39 16.78 -15.10
CA LEU A 177 -16.06 15.51 -15.74
C LEU A 177 -14.56 15.30 -15.74
N ASP A 178 -14.12 14.16 -15.26
CA ASP A 178 -12.71 13.76 -15.21
C ASP A 178 -12.54 12.40 -15.91
N GLU A 179 -11.42 12.18 -16.59
CA GLU A 179 -11.11 10.90 -17.20
C GLU A 179 -10.55 9.88 -16.19
N SER A 180 -10.07 10.34 -15.02
CA SER A 180 -9.54 9.46 -13.99
C SER A 180 -10.63 8.56 -13.41
N ARG A 181 -10.39 7.26 -13.41
CA ARG A 181 -11.30 6.28 -12.80
C ARG A 181 -11.08 6.12 -11.30
N TRP A 182 -9.91 6.56 -10.82
CA TRP A 182 -9.45 6.30 -9.46
C TRP A 182 -9.47 7.55 -8.58
N MET A 183 -9.26 8.73 -9.17
CA MET A 183 -9.32 10.02 -8.48
C MET A 183 -10.75 10.59 -8.62
N LEU A 184 -11.68 10.03 -7.85
CA LEU A 184 -13.08 10.42 -7.94
C LEU A 184 -13.32 11.86 -7.46
N LEU A 185 -14.17 12.59 -8.20
CA LEU A 185 -14.63 13.93 -7.86
C LEU A 185 -15.69 13.90 -6.73
N ASN A 186 -15.31 13.36 -5.58
CA ASN A 186 -16.23 13.13 -4.44
C ASN A 186 -15.96 14.05 -3.23
N ASP A 187 -14.97 14.93 -3.33
CA ASP A 187 -14.59 15.86 -2.25
C ASP A 187 -15.13 17.27 -2.53
N THR A 188 -16.21 17.64 -1.84
CA THR A 188 -16.82 18.96 -1.94
C THR A 188 -15.93 20.09 -1.45
N SER A 189 -14.87 19.82 -0.67
CA SER A 189 -13.96 20.83 -0.18
C SER A 189 -13.11 21.47 -1.31
N LEU A 190 -12.93 20.73 -2.42
CA LEU A 190 -12.19 21.17 -3.59
C LEU A 190 -13.00 22.04 -4.55
N VAL A 191 -14.33 22.12 -4.37
CA VAL A 191 -15.23 22.90 -5.24
C VAL A 191 -15.80 24.08 -4.48
N THR A 192 -15.55 25.28 -4.96
CA THR A 192 -16.12 26.53 -4.41
C THR A 192 -17.03 27.19 -5.43
N VAL A 193 -18.29 27.41 -5.04
CA VAL A 193 -19.27 28.14 -5.85
C VAL A 193 -19.45 29.55 -5.26
N THR A 194 -19.23 30.57 -6.09
CA THR A 194 -19.33 31.96 -5.70
C THR A 194 -20.12 32.75 -6.74
N LEU A 195 -21.12 33.49 -6.28
CA LEU A 195 -21.89 34.42 -7.10
C LEU A 195 -21.41 35.86 -6.84
N ARG A 196 -21.07 36.58 -7.91
CA ARG A 196 -20.78 38.01 -7.86
C ARG A 196 -21.99 38.78 -8.37
N TYR A 197 -22.55 39.62 -7.52
CA TYR A 197 -23.64 40.52 -7.89
C TYR A 197 -23.15 41.73 -8.71
N PRO A 198 -24.02 42.40 -9.47
CA PRO A 198 -23.66 43.65 -10.18
C PRO A 198 -23.14 44.77 -9.26
N SER A 199 -23.55 44.74 -8.00
CA SER A 199 -23.04 45.66 -6.95
C SER A 199 -21.57 45.39 -6.57
N GLY A 200 -20.95 44.32 -7.09
CA GLY A 200 -19.61 43.85 -6.69
C GLY A 200 -19.59 42.96 -5.47
N GLN A 201 -20.71 42.77 -4.77
CA GLN A 201 -20.80 41.91 -3.61
C GLN A 201 -20.62 40.45 -4.04
N LEU A 202 -19.82 39.70 -3.26
CA LEU A 202 -19.61 38.27 -3.45
C LEU A 202 -20.43 37.47 -2.42
N ARG A 203 -21.13 36.46 -2.88
CA ARG A 203 -21.79 35.45 -2.05
C ARG A 203 -21.19 34.07 -2.33
N ARG A 204 -20.59 33.45 -1.32
CA ARG A 204 -20.13 32.08 -1.37
C ARG A 204 -21.27 31.16 -0.93
N PHE A 205 -21.51 30.08 -1.68
CA PHE A 205 -22.49 29.07 -1.36
C PHE A 205 -21.87 27.96 -0.52
N ASN A 206 -22.68 27.37 0.34
CA ASN A 206 -22.29 26.27 1.21
C ASN A 206 -23.12 25.03 0.86
N TYR A 207 -22.47 23.88 0.74
CA TYR A 207 -23.11 22.59 0.48
C TYR A 207 -24.06 22.10 1.61
N ARG A 208 -24.08 22.76 2.74
CA ARG A 208 -25.03 22.48 3.84
C ARG A 208 -26.33 23.24 3.70
N SER A 209 -26.44 24.15 2.71
CA SER A 209 -27.68 24.90 2.47
C SER A 209 -28.54 24.20 1.44
N ASP A 210 -29.86 24.38 1.52
CA ASP A 210 -30.82 23.79 0.56
C ASP A 210 -30.68 24.38 -0.86
N THR A 211 -29.84 25.38 -1.03
CA THR A 211 -29.62 26.08 -2.32
C THR A 211 -28.56 25.42 -3.19
N LEU A 212 -27.62 24.68 -2.59
CA LEU A 212 -26.53 24.01 -3.28
C LEU A 212 -26.52 22.53 -2.95
N GLN A 213 -26.67 21.68 -3.94
CA GLN A 213 -26.63 20.23 -3.81
C GLN A 213 -25.45 19.67 -4.57
N PHE A 214 -24.85 18.60 -4.09
CA PHE A 214 -23.73 17.92 -4.70
C PHE A 214 -24.06 16.44 -4.90
N PHE A 215 -23.88 15.99 -6.13
CA PHE A 215 -24.05 14.59 -6.53
C PHE A 215 -22.68 14.00 -6.90
N ALA A 216 -22.13 13.21 -6.01
CA ALA A 216 -20.84 12.58 -6.20
C ALA A 216 -20.91 11.46 -7.27
N PRO A 217 -19.83 11.24 -8.05
CA PRO A 217 -19.72 10.07 -8.90
C PRO A 217 -19.68 8.80 -8.07
N SER A 218 -20.23 7.70 -8.59
CA SER A 218 -20.10 6.39 -7.98
C SER A 218 -19.07 5.55 -8.77
N GLN A 219 -18.34 4.66 -8.08
CA GLN A 219 -17.39 3.74 -8.73
C GLN A 219 -18.06 2.76 -9.71
N THR A 220 -19.38 2.61 -9.63
CA THR A 220 -20.18 1.78 -10.53
C THR A 220 -20.53 2.48 -11.84
N THR A 221 -20.37 3.79 -11.92
CA THR A 221 -20.56 4.54 -13.18
C THR A 221 -19.26 4.59 -13.95
N LEU A 222 -19.33 4.32 -15.26
CA LEU A 222 -18.18 4.37 -16.18
C LEU A 222 -17.57 5.78 -16.33
N GLN A 223 -18.18 6.80 -15.72
CA GLN A 223 -17.77 8.20 -15.83
C GLN A 223 -17.57 8.78 -14.42
N ASN A 224 -16.40 9.38 -14.19
CA ASN A 224 -16.10 10.19 -13.02
C ASN A 224 -16.71 11.59 -13.23
N LYS A 225 -18.04 11.70 -13.03
CA LYS A 225 -18.82 12.92 -13.23
C LYS A 225 -19.51 13.33 -11.94
N ALA A 226 -19.18 14.51 -11.42
CA ALA A 226 -19.90 15.16 -10.34
C ALA A 226 -20.86 16.23 -10.88
N LEU A 227 -21.98 16.41 -10.19
CA LEU A 227 -22.95 17.47 -10.48
C LEU A 227 -23.16 18.34 -9.22
N VAL A 228 -23.29 19.63 -9.42
CA VAL A 228 -23.54 20.63 -8.38
C VAL A 228 -24.67 21.57 -8.82
#